data_0ace58fa8f24f6655f81412f8c0a1ee7
#
_entry.id   0ace58fa8f24f6655f81412f8c0a1ee7
#
_cell.length_a   1.000
_cell.length_b   1.000
_cell.length_c   1.000
_cell.angle_alpha   90.00
_cell.angle_beta   90.00
_cell.angle_gamma   90.00
#
_symmetry.space_group_name_H-M   'P 1'
#
loop_
_entity.id
_entity.type
_entity.pdbx_description
1 polymer ?
#
loop_
_entity_poly.entity_id
_entity_poly.type
_entity_poly.pdbx_seq_one_letter_code
_entity_poly.pdbx_strand_id
1 'polypeptide(L)'
;MNGTRRAFLGTALGVAAAAGVGTIPAAATESGPSRPIPPSGIGMHLYTMRTPLATDFRGTLERLAEIGYATVGVSGRHGNSAADIRRMLDETRLKAVLEHVAYDIVKGAGLPQALEDIHTLGGKWIVVPSLPGSLHSPAGYREAAREFNKAGLAARESGLKLLYHNHGTDHQVVNGVSLYDILLAETDPELVGFELDLYWAANGGAAAPGELFVRHPRRFPALHVKDMAPNGSFADVGSGVLDFPAMFDTARRGGVKQWLVEHDSPADPFASALASYTYLSRLRY
;
A
#
# COMPACT_ATOMS: atom_id res chain seq x y z
N MET A 1 -55.50 -50.69 47.88
CA MET A 1 -55.01 -52.08 47.89
C MET A 1 -53.63 -52.07 47.41
N ASN A 2 -52.75 -52.13 48.36
CA ASN A 2 -51.67 -53.09 48.61
C ASN A 2 -50.81 -53.54 47.41
N GLY A 3 -49.53 -53.36 47.56
CA GLY A 3 -48.49 -54.25 47.10
C GLY A 3 -47.27 -53.49 46.56
N THR A 4 -46.35 -53.39 47.28
CA THR A 4 -45.18 -53.93 47.94
C THR A 4 -43.82 -53.50 47.23
N ARG A 5 -43.02 -52.90 48.05
CA ARG A 5 -41.61 -52.54 47.80
C ARG A 5 -40.73 -53.77 47.47
N ARG A 6 -39.80 -53.61 46.59
CA ARG A 6 -38.49 -54.31 46.64
C ARG A 6 -37.34 -53.37 46.31
N ALA A 7 -36.50 -53.15 47.32
CA ALA A 7 -35.24 -52.48 47.20
C ALA A 7 -34.18 -53.41 46.56
N PHE A 8 -33.35 -52.92 45.68
CA PHE A 8 -32.09 -53.56 45.30
C PHE A 8 -30.96 -52.58 45.56
N LEU A 9 -30.14 -52.92 46.47
CA LEU A 9 -28.83 -52.33 46.69
C LEU A 9 -27.89 -52.76 45.52
N GLY A 10 -27.36 -51.78 44.79
CA GLY A 10 -26.29 -51.99 43.83
C GLY A 10 -25.17 -51.02 44.16
N THR A 11 -24.06 -51.57 44.55
CA THR A 11 -22.76 -50.92 44.86
C THR A 11 -22.25 -50.20 43.65
N ALA A 12 -22.10 -48.86 43.75
CA ALA A 12 -21.46 -48.04 42.75
C ALA A 12 -19.95 -47.97 43.03
N LEU A 13 -19.15 -48.59 42.17
CA LEU A 13 -17.70 -48.30 42.05
C LEU A 13 -17.53 -46.96 41.33
N GLY A 14 -17.04 -45.94 42.03
CA GLY A 14 -16.69 -44.68 41.45
C GLY A 14 -15.35 -44.80 40.68
N VAL A 15 -15.43 -44.57 39.39
CA VAL A 15 -14.25 -44.29 38.55
C VAL A 15 -14.18 -42.77 38.45
N ALA A 16 -13.21 -42.17 39.16
CA ALA A 16 -12.84 -40.76 38.99
C ALA A 16 -12.10 -40.60 37.67
N ALA A 17 -12.75 -40.11 36.64
CA ALA A 17 -12.09 -39.63 35.42
C ALA A 17 -11.49 -38.26 35.74
N ALA A 18 -10.20 -38.18 35.90
CA ALA A 18 -9.46 -36.91 35.91
C ALA A 18 -9.49 -36.35 34.48
N ALA A 19 -10.31 -35.34 34.25
CA ALA A 19 -10.23 -34.54 33.03
C ALA A 19 -8.95 -33.71 33.08
N GLY A 20 -7.89 -34.21 32.47
CA GLY A 20 -6.70 -33.43 32.18
C GLY A 20 -7.07 -32.33 31.19
N VAL A 21 -7.16 -31.08 31.65
CA VAL A 21 -7.19 -29.91 30.79
C VAL A 21 -5.83 -29.81 30.13
N GLY A 22 -5.69 -30.44 28.95
CA GLY A 22 -4.55 -30.27 28.09
C GLY A 22 -4.52 -28.84 27.62
N THR A 23 -3.66 -28.01 28.17
CA THR A 23 -3.27 -26.73 27.57
C THR A 23 -2.65 -27.06 26.22
N ILE A 24 -3.39 -26.77 25.14
CA ILE A 24 -2.83 -26.74 23.78
C ILE A 24 -1.75 -25.65 23.84
N PRO A 25 -0.46 -25.96 23.65
CA PRO A 25 0.54 -24.91 23.52
C PRO A 25 0.14 -24.07 22.35
N ALA A 26 -0.02 -22.76 22.55
CA ALA A 26 -0.12 -21.82 21.45
C ALA A 26 1.09 -22.09 20.55
N ALA A 27 0.85 -22.51 19.32
CA ALA A 27 1.89 -22.69 18.34
C ALA A 27 2.61 -21.34 18.25
N ALA A 28 3.82 -21.27 18.80
CA ALA A 28 4.70 -20.17 18.53
C ALA A 28 4.86 -20.14 17.01
N THR A 29 4.31 -19.14 16.37
CA THR A 29 4.62 -18.85 14.99
C THR A 29 6.11 -18.58 14.96
N GLU A 30 6.89 -19.55 14.46
CA GLU A 30 8.30 -19.33 14.19
C GLU A 30 8.34 -18.11 13.25
N SER A 31 8.73 -16.97 13.78
CA SER A 31 9.06 -15.82 13.00
C SER A 31 10.17 -16.24 12.03
N GLY A 32 9.88 -16.27 10.75
CA GLY A 32 10.88 -16.56 9.72
C GLY A 32 12.08 -15.61 9.87
N PRO A 33 13.22 -15.89 9.24
CA PRO A 33 14.41 -15.06 9.39
C PRO A 33 14.07 -13.61 9.06
N SER A 34 14.30 -12.72 10.03
CA SER A 34 14.09 -11.28 9.90
C SER A 34 14.79 -10.71 8.66
N ARG A 35 14.08 -10.01 7.79
CA ARG A 35 14.57 -9.56 6.48
C ARG A 35 14.58 -8.04 6.38
N PRO A 36 15.61 -7.47 5.73
CA PRO A 36 15.61 -6.04 5.41
C PRO A 36 14.75 -5.75 4.19
N ILE A 37 14.27 -4.51 4.08
CA ILE A 37 13.82 -3.98 2.79
C ILE A 37 15.04 -3.91 1.86
N PRO A 38 14.95 -4.44 0.62
CA PRO A 38 16.04 -4.26 -0.34
C PRO A 38 16.32 -2.76 -0.58
N PRO A 39 17.58 -2.29 -0.54
CA PRO A 39 17.88 -0.86 -0.77
C PRO A 39 17.26 -0.31 -2.06
N SER A 40 17.23 -1.11 -3.13
CA SER A 40 16.58 -0.75 -4.41
C SER A 40 15.05 -0.68 -4.33
N GLY A 41 14.45 -1.10 -3.23
CA GLY A 41 13.01 -1.00 -2.97
C GLY A 41 12.62 0.22 -2.16
N ILE A 42 13.58 0.91 -1.50
CA ILE A 42 13.29 2.12 -0.74
C ILE A 42 13.29 3.32 -1.68
N GLY A 43 12.13 3.96 -1.81
CA GLY A 43 11.94 5.11 -2.68
C GLY A 43 11.29 6.28 -1.96
N MET A 44 11.27 7.43 -2.65
CA MET A 44 10.57 8.64 -2.22
C MET A 44 9.45 8.94 -3.20
N HIS A 45 8.22 9.12 -2.70
CA HIS A 45 7.16 9.71 -3.51
C HIS A 45 7.30 11.22 -3.55
N LEU A 46 7.45 11.76 -4.75
CA LEU A 46 7.86 13.15 -4.96
C LEU A 46 6.82 14.19 -4.53
N TYR A 47 5.60 13.79 -4.21
CA TYR A 47 4.60 14.69 -3.63
C TYR A 47 5.06 15.33 -2.31
N THR A 48 5.80 14.59 -1.48
CA THR A 48 6.43 15.13 -0.26
C THR A 48 7.36 16.29 -0.56
N MET A 49 8.05 16.19 -1.71
CA MET A 49 9.08 17.15 -2.14
C MET A 49 8.52 18.26 -3.06
N ARG A 50 7.20 18.40 -3.23
CA ARG A 50 6.60 19.32 -4.20
C ARG A 50 7.05 20.76 -4.08
N THR A 51 7.30 21.26 -2.85
CA THR A 51 7.78 22.62 -2.62
C THR A 51 9.23 22.82 -3.06
N PRO A 52 10.23 22.04 -2.61
CA PRO A 52 11.58 22.15 -3.13
C PRO A 52 11.69 21.82 -4.64
N LEU A 53 10.92 20.85 -5.16
CA LEU A 53 10.90 20.54 -6.60
C LEU A 53 10.42 21.73 -7.46
N ALA A 54 9.48 22.52 -6.97
CA ALA A 54 9.01 23.70 -7.68
C ALA A 54 10.08 24.80 -7.79
N THR A 55 11.06 24.80 -6.88
CA THR A 55 12.15 25.78 -6.83
C THR A 55 13.41 25.27 -7.56
N ASP A 56 13.81 24.04 -7.25
CA ASP A 56 15.00 23.39 -7.83
C ASP A 56 14.75 21.88 -7.94
N PHE A 57 14.29 21.48 -9.10
CA PHE A 57 13.97 20.06 -9.36
C PHE A 57 15.22 19.18 -9.30
N ARG A 58 16.28 19.61 -9.95
CA ARG A 58 17.56 18.85 -10.02
C ARG A 58 18.21 18.73 -8.65
N GLY A 59 18.44 19.84 -7.96
CA GLY A 59 19.06 19.83 -6.62
C GLY A 59 18.24 19.05 -5.61
N THR A 60 16.91 18.99 -5.76
CA THR A 60 16.05 18.15 -4.93
C THR A 60 16.34 16.66 -5.16
N LEU A 61 16.48 16.23 -6.42
CA LEU A 61 16.84 14.85 -6.74
C LEU A 61 18.24 14.49 -6.25
N GLU A 62 19.22 15.40 -6.41
CA GLU A 62 20.59 15.23 -5.92
C GLU A 62 20.59 14.96 -4.41
N ARG A 63 19.87 15.76 -3.62
CA ARG A 63 19.77 15.57 -2.17
C ARG A 63 19.07 14.27 -1.79
N LEU A 64 18.03 13.83 -2.52
CA LEU A 64 17.40 12.53 -2.29
C LEU A 64 18.36 11.37 -2.55
N ALA A 65 19.17 11.45 -3.59
CA ALA A 65 20.22 10.48 -3.89
C ALA A 65 21.31 10.45 -2.80
N GLU A 66 21.73 11.62 -2.28
CA GLU A 66 22.68 11.74 -1.17
C GLU A 66 22.14 11.13 0.14
N ILE A 67 20.86 11.26 0.42
CA ILE A 67 20.19 10.59 1.56
C ILE A 67 20.28 9.06 1.42
N GLY A 68 20.27 8.54 0.18
CA GLY A 68 20.37 7.12 -0.11
C GLY A 68 19.15 6.49 -0.81
N TYR A 69 18.16 7.28 -1.18
CA TYR A 69 17.03 6.78 -1.95
C TYR A 69 17.52 6.22 -3.30
N ALA A 70 16.93 5.11 -3.72
CA ALA A 70 17.28 4.47 -4.99
C ALA A 70 16.23 4.73 -6.07
N THR A 71 14.98 4.96 -5.65
CA THR A 71 13.84 5.11 -6.55
C THR A 71 12.96 6.29 -6.17
N VAL A 72 12.17 6.76 -7.14
CA VAL A 72 11.16 7.80 -6.93
C VAL A 72 9.84 7.43 -7.59
N GLY A 73 8.73 7.80 -6.94
CA GLY A 73 7.40 7.91 -7.54
C GLY A 73 7.18 9.34 -8.00
N VAL A 74 6.99 9.56 -9.29
CA VAL A 74 6.79 10.90 -9.84
C VAL A 74 5.37 11.38 -9.56
N SER A 75 5.24 12.60 -9.00
CA SER A 75 3.97 13.26 -8.76
C SER A 75 4.10 14.76 -9.07
N GLY A 76 3.61 15.14 -10.25
CA GLY A 76 3.81 16.47 -10.78
C GLY A 76 5.22 16.67 -11.38
N ARG A 77 5.25 17.29 -12.54
CA ARG A 77 6.51 17.49 -13.30
C ARG A 77 7.08 18.90 -13.17
N HIS A 78 6.36 19.81 -12.53
CA HIS A 78 6.79 21.21 -12.31
C HIS A 78 7.31 21.91 -13.57
N GLY A 79 6.63 21.70 -14.72
CA GLY A 79 6.99 22.28 -15.99
C GLY A 79 8.07 21.54 -16.79
N ASN A 80 8.66 20.47 -16.24
CA ASN A 80 9.63 19.63 -16.96
C ASN A 80 8.94 18.62 -17.85
N SER A 81 9.55 18.28 -18.99
CA SER A 81 9.15 17.12 -19.79
C SER A 81 9.56 15.79 -19.13
N ALA A 82 8.95 14.69 -19.55
CA ALA A 82 9.37 13.36 -19.12
C ALA A 82 10.85 13.09 -19.47
N ALA A 83 11.31 13.57 -20.64
CA ALA A 83 12.69 13.45 -21.07
C ALA A 83 13.68 14.26 -20.21
N ASP A 84 13.28 15.47 -19.78
CA ASP A 84 14.11 16.27 -18.88
C ASP A 84 14.24 15.63 -17.51
N ILE A 85 13.13 15.13 -16.96
CA ILE A 85 13.15 14.40 -15.67
C ILE A 85 13.98 13.14 -15.81
N ARG A 86 13.85 12.39 -16.89
CA ARG A 86 14.66 11.19 -17.13
C ARG A 86 16.16 11.51 -17.13
N ARG A 87 16.58 12.57 -17.81
CA ARG A 87 17.99 13.00 -17.81
C ARG A 87 18.48 13.31 -16.39
N MET A 88 17.70 14.08 -15.60
CA MET A 88 18.07 14.40 -14.22
C MET A 88 18.13 13.16 -13.33
N LEU A 89 17.23 12.18 -13.53
CA LEU A 89 17.25 10.91 -12.81
C LEU A 89 18.51 10.09 -13.16
N ASP A 90 18.90 10.04 -14.44
CA ASP A 90 20.11 9.33 -14.86
C ASP A 90 21.39 9.96 -14.27
N GLU A 91 21.47 11.30 -14.24
CA GLU A 91 22.57 12.04 -13.63
C GLU A 91 22.69 11.79 -12.12
N THR A 92 21.57 11.65 -11.42
CA THR A 92 21.51 11.40 -9.97
C THR A 92 21.52 9.90 -9.63
N ARG A 93 21.44 9.01 -10.62
CA ARG A 93 21.30 7.55 -10.47
C ARG A 93 20.02 7.12 -9.76
N LEU A 94 19.03 7.99 -9.63
CA LEU A 94 17.69 7.65 -9.19
C LEU A 94 16.91 6.99 -10.33
N LYS A 95 15.90 6.18 -10.00
CA LYS A 95 15.03 5.54 -10.99
C LYS A 95 13.59 5.89 -10.71
N ALA A 96 12.87 6.42 -11.70
CA ALA A 96 11.42 6.46 -11.60
C ALA A 96 10.86 5.04 -11.65
N VAL A 97 9.91 4.73 -10.78
CA VAL A 97 9.21 3.43 -10.76
C VAL A 97 7.76 3.57 -11.20
N LEU A 98 7.17 4.71 -10.96
CA LEU A 98 5.79 5.05 -11.29
C LEU A 98 5.61 6.55 -11.49
N GLU A 99 4.46 6.92 -12.09
CA GLU A 99 3.98 8.29 -12.12
C GLU A 99 2.49 8.34 -11.79
N HIS A 100 2.10 9.31 -10.96
CA HIS A 100 0.71 9.64 -10.68
C HIS A 100 0.10 10.43 -11.83
N VAL A 101 -0.96 9.90 -12.41
CA VAL A 101 -1.67 10.47 -13.55
C VAL A 101 -3.16 10.59 -13.22
N ALA A 102 -3.73 11.75 -13.46
CA ALA A 102 -5.13 12.04 -13.12
C ALA A 102 -6.10 11.06 -13.79
N TYR A 103 -7.18 10.70 -13.09
CA TYR A 103 -8.22 9.79 -13.59
C TYR A 103 -8.76 10.17 -14.97
N ASP A 104 -9.02 11.46 -15.21
CA ASP A 104 -9.57 11.93 -16.48
C ASP A 104 -8.61 11.77 -17.67
N ILE A 105 -7.30 11.79 -17.42
CA ILE A 105 -6.28 11.47 -18.44
C ILE A 105 -6.31 9.98 -18.73
N VAL A 106 -6.35 9.15 -17.68
CA VAL A 106 -6.30 7.68 -17.78
C VAL A 106 -7.52 7.11 -18.50
N LYS A 107 -8.73 7.65 -18.25
CA LYS A 107 -9.95 7.22 -18.96
C LYS A 107 -10.17 7.89 -20.30
N GLY A 108 -9.35 8.89 -20.64
CA GLY A 108 -9.55 9.75 -21.82
C GLY A 108 -8.50 9.57 -22.91
N ALA A 109 -8.53 10.51 -23.86
CA ALA A 109 -7.61 10.55 -24.99
C ALA A 109 -6.14 10.83 -24.61
N GLY A 110 -5.87 11.23 -23.36
CA GLY A 110 -4.52 11.46 -22.85
C GLY A 110 -3.74 10.21 -22.46
N LEU A 111 -4.40 9.04 -22.35
CA LEU A 111 -3.76 7.80 -21.91
C LEU A 111 -2.56 7.39 -22.77
N PRO A 112 -2.60 7.39 -24.11
CA PRO A 112 -1.45 7.01 -24.92
C PRO A 112 -0.21 7.84 -24.63
N GLN A 113 -0.35 9.17 -24.50
CA GLN A 113 0.77 10.05 -24.16
C GLN A 113 1.29 9.79 -22.74
N ALA A 114 0.42 9.54 -21.76
CA ALA A 114 0.82 9.23 -20.41
C ALA A 114 1.63 7.90 -20.33
N LEU A 115 1.24 6.90 -21.13
CA LEU A 115 2.00 5.64 -21.22
C LEU A 115 3.39 5.85 -21.83
N GLU A 116 3.50 6.65 -22.91
CA GLU A 116 4.77 7.01 -23.52
C GLU A 116 5.67 7.79 -22.57
N ASP A 117 5.11 8.72 -21.80
CA ASP A 117 5.83 9.49 -20.81
C ASP A 117 6.42 8.60 -19.71
N ILE A 118 5.64 7.60 -19.24
CA ILE A 118 6.14 6.64 -18.23
C ILE A 118 7.26 5.77 -18.79
N HIS A 119 7.20 5.37 -20.05
CA HIS A 119 8.30 4.70 -20.72
C HIS A 119 9.56 5.57 -20.78
N THR A 120 9.40 6.84 -21.15
CA THR A 120 10.48 7.81 -21.19
C THR A 120 11.14 7.97 -19.81
N LEU A 121 10.33 8.06 -18.75
CA LEU A 121 10.81 8.10 -17.37
C LEU A 121 11.53 6.80 -16.94
N GLY A 122 11.27 5.68 -17.62
CA GLY A 122 11.75 4.35 -17.24
C GLY A 122 10.92 3.68 -16.15
N GLY A 123 9.71 4.17 -15.91
CA GLY A 123 8.75 3.63 -14.96
C GLY A 123 8.13 2.31 -15.40
N LYS A 124 7.45 1.65 -14.47
CA LYS A 124 6.75 0.39 -14.71
C LYS A 124 5.24 0.51 -14.47
N TRP A 125 4.82 1.52 -13.75
CA TRP A 125 3.43 1.68 -13.32
C TRP A 125 2.91 3.08 -13.59
N ILE A 126 1.73 3.14 -14.20
CA ILE A 126 0.88 4.32 -14.22
C ILE A 126 -0.08 4.23 -13.04
N VAL A 127 -0.18 5.27 -12.21
CA VAL A 127 -0.98 5.24 -10.99
C VAL A 127 -2.06 6.32 -11.04
N VAL A 128 -3.31 5.94 -10.82
CA VAL A 128 -4.39 6.92 -10.58
C VAL A 128 -4.40 7.27 -9.11
N PRO A 129 -4.09 8.54 -8.72
CA PRO A 129 -3.95 8.93 -7.32
C PRO A 129 -5.27 9.10 -6.58
N SER A 130 -6.38 9.30 -7.28
CA SER A 130 -7.70 9.51 -6.66
C SER A 130 -8.80 9.46 -7.70
N LEU A 131 -10.02 9.19 -7.24
CA LEU A 131 -11.25 9.35 -8.04
C LEU A 131 -11.90 10.72 -7.77
N PRO A 132 -12.58 11.32 -8.78
CA PRO A 132 -13.41 12.50 -8.57
C PRO A 132 -14.49 12.24 -7.52
N GLY A 133 -14.81 13.24 -6.69
CA GLY A 133 -15.83 13.12 -5.65
C GLY A 133 -17.21 12.71 -6.18
N SER A 134 -17.53 13.01 -7.43
CA SER A 134 -18.77 12.58 -8.11
C SER A 134 -18.88 11.05 -8.26
N LEU A 135 -17.76 10.32 -8.17
CA LEU A 135 -17.73 8.86 -8.25
C LEU A 135 -17.71 8.19 -6.86
N HIS A 136 -17.70 8.95 -5.74
CA HIS A 136 -17.69 8.38 -4.39
C HIS A 136 -19.04 7.74 -4.02
N SER A 137 -19.35 6.65 -4.70
CA SER A 137 -20.53 5.81 -4.48
C SER A 137 -20.25 4.39 -4.99
N PRO A 138 -21.00 3.36 -4.54
CA PRO A 138 -20.85 2.00 -5.06
C PRO A 138 -21.00 1.91 -6.59
N ALA A 139 -21.89 2.70 -7.19
CA ALA A 139 -22.07 2.75 -8.64
C ALA A 139 -20.88 3.40 -9.33
N GLY A 140 -20.37 4.50 -8.79
CA GLY A 140 -19.21 5.21 -9.33
C GLY A 140 -17.92 4.39 -9.24
N TYR A 141 -17.71 3.65 -8.15
CA TYR A 141 -16.55 2.74 -8.03
C TYR A 141 -16.62 1.56 -9.01
N ARG A 142 -17.82 1.04 -9.30
CA ARG A 142 -18.00 0.05 -10.38
C ARG A 142 -17.73 0.65 -11.75
N GLU A 143 -18.13 1.90 -11.98
CA GLU A 143 -17.77 2.61 -13.20
C GLU A 143 -16.24 2.77 -13.31
N ALA A 144 -15.59 3.24 -12.24
CA ALA A 144 -14.14 3.37 -12.20
C ALA A 144 -13.43 2.03 -12.45
N ALA A 145 -13.90 0.93 -11.85
CA ALA A 145 -13.33 -0.41 -12.07
C ALA A 145 -13.38 -0.82 -13.56
N ARG A 146 -14.49 -0.54 -14.26
CA ARG A 146 -14.59 -0.80 -15.71
C ARG A 146 -13.60 0.04 -16.52
N GLU A 147 -13.46 1.33 -16.18
CA GLU A 147 -12.49 2.20 -16.86
C GLU A 147 -11.04 1.78 -16.55
N PHE A 148 -10.75 1.36 -15.32
CA PHE A 148 -9.44 0.84 -14.95
C PHE A 148 -9.11 -0.46 -15.69
N ASN A 149 -10.06 -1.37 -15.88
CA ASN A 149 -9.83 -2.58 -16.68
C ASN A 149 -9.50 -2.24 -18.15
N LYS A 150 -10.18 -1.26 -18.75
CA LYS A 150 -9.87 -0.80 -20.12
C LYS A 150 -8.48 -0.15 -20.20
N ALA A 151 -8.18 0.79 -19.31
CA ALA A 151 -6.88 1.46 -19.27
C ALA A 151 -5.75 0.50 -18.90
N GLY A 152 -6.02 -0.46 -18.01
CA GLY A 152 -5.08 -1.51 -17.64
C GLY A 152 -4.73 -2.45 -18.80
N LEU A 153 -5.69 -2.73 -19.69
CA LEU A 153 -5.41 -3.47 -20.93
C LEU A 153 -4.44 -2.70 -21.83
N ALA A 154 -4.70 -1.41 -22.08
CA ALA A 154 -3.81 -0.56 -22.88
C ALA A 154 -2.41 -0.43 -22.23
N ALA A 155 -2.35 -0.28 -20.89
CA ALA A 155 -1.09 -0.25 -20.16
C ALA A 155 -0.31 -1.55 -20.34
N ARG A 156 -0.96 -2.71 -20.21
CA ARG A 156 -0.34 -4.02 -20.43
C ARG A 156 0.19 -4.21 -21.86
N GLU A 157 -0.56 -3.79 -22.87
CA GLU A 157 -0.14 -3.80 -24.27
C GLU A 157 1.10 -2.95 -24.52
N SER A 158 1.28 -1.89 -23.73
CA SER A 158 2.48 -1.05 -23.67
C SER A 158 3.56 -1.60 -22.74
N GLY A 159 3.42 -2.79 -22.13
CA GLY A 159 4.41 -3.36 -21.19
C GLY A 159 4.41 -2.71 -19.79
N LEU A 160 3.38 -1.93 -19.47
CA LEU A 160 3.18 -1.27 -18.18
C LEU A 160 2.04 -1.94 -17.39
N LYS A 161 1.83 -1.52 -16.14
CA LYS A 161 0.66 -1.91 -15.35
C LYS A 161 -0.01 -0.68 -14.74
N LEU A 162 -1.35 -0.69 -14.75
CA LEU A 162 -2.14 0.31 -14.04
C LEU A 162 -2.22 -0.01 -12.56
N LEU A 163 -2.03 1.00 -11.71
CA LEU A 163 -2.31 0.91 -10.28
C LEU A 163 -3.34 1.99 -9.88
N TYR A 164 -4.02 1.73 -8.78
CA TYR A 164 -4.84 2.72 -8.08
C TYR A 164 -4.25 2.99 -6.69
N HIS A 165 -4.17 4.26 -6.30
CA HIS A 165 -3.73 4.70 -4.98
C HIS A 165 -4.93 5.12 -4.13
N ASN A 166 -5.00 4.61 -2.90
CA ASN A 166 -6.12 4.86 -1.99
C ASN A 166 -5.90 6.06 -1.07
N HIS A 167 -7.03 6.68 -0.72
CA HIS A 167 -7.15 7.62 0.39
C HIS A 167 -8.16 7.11 1.44
N GLY A 168 -8.32 7.82 2.54
CA GLY A 168 -9.24 7.40 3.61
C GLY A 168 -10.70 7.27 3.15
N THR A 169 -11.14 8.10 2.21
CA THR A 169 -12.50 8.06 1.65
C THR A 169 -12.80 6.79 0.87
N ASP A 170 -11.79 6.13 0.29
CA ASP A 170 -11.97 4.89 -0.45
C ASP A 170 -12.39 3.73 0.45
N HIS A 171 -12.02 3.79 1.73
CA HIS A 171 -12.37 2.77 2.72
C HIS A 171 -13.74 2.97 3.37
N GLN A 172 -14.48 4.02 2.99
CA GLN A 172 -15.84 4.24 3.48
C GLN A 172 -16.77 3.10 3.11
N VAL A 173 -17.64 2.74 4.06
CA VAL A 173 -18.72 1.78 3.85
C VAL A 173 -19.98 2.54 3.49
N VAL A 174 -20.44 2.39 2.25
CA VAL A 174 -21.65 3.03 1.73
C VAL A 174 -22.69 1.94 1.42
N ASN A 175 -23.85 2.01 2.06
CA ASN A 175 -24.90 0.98 1.94
C ASN A 175 -24.40 -0.44 2.24
N GLY A 176 -23.53 -0.59 3.25
CA GLY A 176 -23.00 -1.88 3.68
C GLY A 176 -21.85 -2.43 2.81
N VAL A 177 -21.34 -1.67 1.84
CA VAL A 177 -20.25 -2.09 0.95
C VAL A 177 -19.08 -1.12 1.07
N SER A 178 -17.88 -1.64 1.31
CA SER A 178 -16.64 -0.86 1.24
C SER A 178 -16.37 -0.45 -0.21
N LEU A 179 -16.12 0.83 -0.45
CA LEU A 179 -15.83 1.31 -1.80
C LEU A 179 -14.54 0.71 -2.34
N TYR A 180 -13.51 0.58 -1.51
CA TYR A 180 -12.23 -0.03 -1.89
C TYR A 180 -12.37 -1.51 -2.27
N ASP A 181 -13.23 -2.26 -1.53
CA ASP A 181 -13.49 -3.66 -1.83
C ASP A 181 -14.17 -3.85 -3.20
N ILE A 182 -14.94 -2.86 -3.67
CA ILE A 182 -15.50 -2.88 -5.05
C ILE A 182 -14.37 -2.87 -6.07
N LEU A 183 -13.36 -1.98 -5.91
CA LEU A 183 -12.22 -1.94 -6.84
C LEU A 183 -11.42 -3.24 -6.79
N LEU A 184 -11.17 -3.79 -5.60
CA LEU A 184 -10.47 -5.05 -5.43
C LEU A 184 -11.19 -6.23 -6.09
N ALA A 185 -12.53 -6.25 -6.02
CA ALA A 185 -13.34 -7.34 -6.56
C ALA A 185 -13.61 -7.24 -8.07
N GLU A 186 -13.83 -6.01 -8.58
CA GLU A 186 -14.31 -5.80 -9.96
C GLU A 186 -13.20 -5.41 -10.95
N THR A 187 -11.96 -5.23 -10.48
CA THR A 187 -10.82 -5.05 -11.38
C THR A 187 -10.08 -6.36 -11.64
N ASP A 188 -9.70 -6.57 -12.90
CA ASP A 188 -8.91 -7.72 -13.31
C ASP A 188 -7.51 -7.68 -12.66
N PRO A 189 -7.09 -8.69 -11.87
CA PRO A 189 -5.80 -8.71 -11.17
C PRO A 189 -4.59 -8.72 -12.11
N GLU A 190 -4.75 -9.19 -13.34
CA GLU A 190 -3.66 -9.15 -14.33
C GLU A 190 -3.47 -7.76 -14.94
N LEU A 191 -4.52 -6.93 -14.95
CA LEU A 191 -4.52 -5.58 -15.54
C LEU A 191 -4.27 -4.48 -14.51
N VAL A 192 -4.90 -4.60 -13.35
CA VAL A 192 -4.93 -3.54 -12.33
C VAL A 192 -4.31 -4.03 -11.03
N GLY A 193 -3.41 -3.27 -10.48
CA GLY A 193 -2.87 -3.41 -9.13
C GLY A 193 -3.23 -2.22 -8.26
N PHE A 194 -2.62 -2.16 -7.08
CA PHE A 194 -2.83 -1.08 -6.13
C PHE A 194 -1.51 -0.60 -5.56
N GLU A 195 -1.36 0.70 -5.44
CA GLU A 195 -0.37 1.34 -4.59
C GLU A 195 -1.05 1.62 -3.25
N LEU A 196 -0.81 0.76 -2.26
CA LEU A 196 -1.49 0.86 -0.97
C LEU A 196 -0.83 1.92 -0.09
N ASP A 197 -1.58 2.96 0.24
CA ASP A 197 -1.20 3.92 1.28
C ASP A 197 -1.57 3.38 2.66
N LEU A 198 -0.56 3.17 3.49
CA LEU A 198 -0.70 2.54 4.81
C LEU A 198 -1.36 3.46 5.82
N TYR A 199 -1.06 4.77 5.77
CA TYR A 199 -1.70 5.76 6.64
C TYR A 199 -3.17 5.89 6.30
N TRP A 200 -3.52 6.09 5.03
CA TRP A 200 -4.89 6.28 4.63
C TRP A 200 -5.74 5.00 4.82
N ALA A 201 -5.15 3.83 4.66
CA ALA A 201 -5.82 2.58 5.00
C ALA A 201 -6.13 2.49 6.50
N ALA A 202 -5.16 2.79 7.36
CA ALA A 202 -5.35 2.78 8.81
C ALA A 202 -6.34 3.88 9.26
N ASN A 203 -6.19 5.11 8.75
CA ASN A 203 -7.05 6.26 9.07
C ASN A 203 -8.48 6.07 8.57
N GLY A 204 -8.65 5.45 7.41
CA GLY A 204 -9.95 5.15 6.80
C GLY A 204 -10.69 3.96 7.43
N GLY A 205 -10.11 3.29 8.41
CA GLY A 205 -10.71 2.12 9.06
C GLY A 205 -10.75 0.87 8.19
N ALA A 206 -9.83 0.75 7.24
CA ALA A 206 -9.68 -0.44 6.41
C ALA A 206 -9.31 -1.68 7.25
N ALA A 207 -9.43 -2.86 6.64
CA ALA A 207 -8.76 -4.05 7.13
C ALA A 207 -7.25 -3.78 7.25
N ALA A 208 -6.60 -4.39 8.24
CA ALA A 208 -5.17 -4.26 8.41
C ALA A 208 -4.43 -4.58 7.10
N PRO A 209 -3.41 -3.79 6.68
CA PRO A 209 -2.69 -4.01 5.43
C PRO A 209 -2.22 -5.46 5.24
N GLY A 210 -1.76 -6.11 6.31
CA GLY A 210 -1.39 -7.53 6.29
C GLY A 210 -2.53 -8.46 5.86
N GLU A 211 -3.77 -8.18 6.28
CA GLU A 211 -4.95 -8.94 5.85
C GLU A 211 -5.26 -8.71 4.37
N LEU A 212 -5.11 -7.47 3.88
CA LEU A 212 -5.30 -7.14 2.46
C LEU A 212 -4.29 -7.93 1.60
N PHE A 213 -3.04 -8.01 2.02
CA PHE A 213 -2.00 -8.77 1.30
C PHE A 213 -2.31 -10.26 1.23
N VAL A 214 -2.88 -10.82 2.28
CA VAL A 214 -3.26 -12.24 2.34
C VAL A 214 -4.50 -12.51 1.48
N ARG A 215 -5.53 -11.65 1.58
CA ARG A 215 -6.79 -11.80 0.83
C ARG A 215 -6.63 -11.54 -0.67
N HIS A 216 -5.75 -10.62 -1.05
CA HIS A 216 -5.54 -10.18 -2.42
C HIS A 216 -4.05 -10.30 -2.84
N PRO A 217 -3.53 -11.53 -2.97
CA PRO A 217 -2.11 -11.76 -3.23
C PRO A 217 -1.69 -11.14 -4.57
N ARG A 218 -0.48 -10.58 -4.58
CA ARG A 218 0.16 -9.94 -5.75
C ARG A 218 -0.55 -8.70 -6.31
N ARG A 219 -1.52 -8.13 -5.57
CA ARG A 219 -2.26 -6.94 -5.99
C ARG A 219 -1.56 -5.62 -5.63
N PHE A 220 -0.54 -5.62 -4.76
CA PHE A 220 0.06 -4.42 -4.15
C PHE A 220 1.56 -4.31 -4.43
N PRO A 221 1.98 -4.03 -5.68
CA PRO A 221 3.40 -3.97 -6.03
C PRO A 221 4.13 -2.74 -5.44
N ALA A 222 3.42 -1.69 -5.06
CA ALA A 222 3.96 -0.49 -4.42
C ALA A 222 3.16 -0.13 -3.18
N LEU A 223 3.85 0.47 -2.21
CA LEU A 223 3.26 1.03 -1.00
C LEU A 223 3.62 2.50 -0.89
N HIS A 224 2.69 3.34 -0.43
CA HIS A 224 3.03 4.58 0.25
C HIS A 224 3.26 4.27 1.73
N VAL A 225 4.51 4.37 2.14
CA VAL A 225 4.91 4.23 3.54
C VAL A 225 4.81 5.60 4.17
N LYS A 226 3.66 5.84 4.76
CA LYS A 226 3.26 7.08 5.43
C LYS A 226 2.85 6.72 6.86
N ASP A 227 3.40 7.41 7.86
CA ASP A 227 3.16 7.11 9.28
C ASP A 227 2.12 8.04 9.90
N MET A 228 1.57 7.61 11.02
CA MET A 228 0.50 8.29 11.72
C MET A 228 0.93 8.63 13.17
N ALA A 229 0.86 9.89 13.54
CA ALA A 229 1.06 10.32 14.92
C ALA A 229 -0.10 9.85 15.84
N PRO A 230 0.09 9.80 17.17
CA PRO A 230 -0.96 9.38 18.10
C PRO A 230 -2.26 10.20 18.04
N ASN A 231 -2.19 11.43 17.55
CA ASN A 231 -3.35 12.31 17.36
C ASN A 231 -4.01 12.18 15.98
N GLY A 232 -3.56 11.23 15.16
CA GLY A 232 -4.08 10.97 13.83
C GLY A 232 -3.49 11.87 12.73
N SER A 233 -2.56 12.79 13.03
CA SER A 233 -1.87 13.57 12.00
C SER A 233 -0.74 12.75 11.33
N PHE A 234 -0.15 13.31 10.26
CA PHE A 234 1.02 12.70 9.62
C PHE A 234 2.24 12.73 10.54
N ALA A 235 3.09 11.72 10.42
CA ALA A 235 4.37 11.63 11.10
C ALA A 235 5.46 11.13 10.13
N ASP A 236 6.70 11.45 10.42
CA ASP A 236 7.84 10.85 9.74
C ASP A 236 7.84 9.34 9.99
N VAL A 237 8.17 8.56 8.97
CA VAL A 237 8.15 7.09 9.05
C VAL A 237 9.05 6.59 10.18
N GLY A 238 8.45 5.82 11.08
CA GLY A 238 9.09 5.29 12.30
C GLY A 238 8.98 6.20 13.52
N SER A 239 8.33 7.37 13.41
CA SER A 239 8.06 8.27 14.52
C SER A 239 6.60 8.23 14.98
N GLY A 240 5.74 7.52 14.26
CA GLY A 240 4.31 7.41 14.53
C GLY A 240 3.94 6.12 15.27
N VAL A 241 2.71 5.68 15.05
CA VAL A 241 2.10 4.53 15.77
C VAL A 241 1.87 3.33 14.87
N LEU A 242 2.17 3.40 13.57
CA LEU A 242 1.96 2.27 12.67
C LEU A 242 3.06 1.20 12.85
N ASP A 243 2.66 -0.04 13.06
CA ASP A 243 3.57 -1.18 13.22
C ASP A 243 4.03 -1.70 11.85
N PHE A 244 5.00 -1.02 11.22
CA PHE A 244 5.54 -1.41 9.92
C PHE A 244 6.15 -2.82 9.90
N PRO A 245 6.88 -3.29 10.92
CA PRO A 245 7.33 -4.68 10.96
C PRO A 245 6.19 -5.67 10.77
N ALA A 246 5.11 -5.54 11.55
CA ALA A 246 3.94 -6.41 11.43
C ALA A 246 3.23 -6.27 10.07
N MET A 247 3.11 -5.03 9.54
CA MET A 247 2.53 -4.78 8.23
C MET A 247 3.34 -5.42 7.09
N PHE A 248 4.66 -5.42 7.19
CA PHE A 248 5.54 -5.91 6.13
C PHE A 248 5.77 -7.43 6.17
N ASP A 249 5.48 -8.10 7.28
CA ASP A 249 5.65 -9.56 7.41
C ASP A 249 4.94 -10.33 6.26
N THR A 250 3.76 -9.85 5.86
CA THR A 250 2.99 -10.44 4.77
C THR A 250 3.14 -9.71 3.42
N ALA A 251 3.96 -8.65 3.34
CA ALA A 251 4.11 -7.81 2.14
C ALA A 251 4.51 -8.61 0.87
N ARG A 252 5.31 -9.68 1.03
CA ARG A 252 5.62 -10.59 -0.09
C ARG A 252 4.40 -11.22 -0.72
N ARG A 253 3.38 -11.58 0.08
CA ARG A 253 2.11 -12.12 -0.44
C ARG A 253 1.37 -11.07 -1.25
N GLY A 254 1.40 -9.82 -0.80
CA GLY A 254 0.87 -8.67 -1.54
C GLY A 254 1.58 -8.38 -2.86
N GLY A 255 2.80 -8.91 -3.04
CA GLY A 255 3.64 -8.69 -4.22
C GLY A 255 4.47 -7.41 -4.16
N VAL A 256 4.67 -6.85 -2.96
CA VAL A 256 5.37 -5.58 -2.73
C VAL A 256 6.81 -5.64 -3.27
N LYS A 257 7.17 -4.62 -4.03
CA LYS A 257 8.50 -4.41 -4.64
C LYS A 257 9.07 -3.03 -4.33
N GLN A 258 8.19 -2.04 -4.01
CA GLN A 258 8.57 -0.67 -3.73
C GLN A 258 7.89 -0.18 -2.45
N TRP A 259 8.68 0.44 -1.59
CA TRP A 259 8.28 1.12 -0.36
C TRP A 259 8.58 2.60 -0.56
N LEU A 260 7.60 3.36 -1.03
CA LEU A 260 7.74 4.78 -1.31
C LEU A 260 7.37 5.58 -0.07
N VAL A 261 8.35 6.25 0.51
CA VAL A 261 8.11 7.18 1.62
C VAL A 261 7.27 8.34 1.14
N GLU A 262 6.26 8.69 1.91
CA GLU A 262 5.48 9.91 1.70
C GLU A 262 5.07 10.55 3.03
N HIS A 263 5.06 11.88 3.04
CA HIS A 263 4.49 12.71 4.10
C HIS A 263 3.81 13.93 3.45
N ASP A 264 2.48 14.10 3.65
CA ASP A 264 1.71 15.12 2.91
C ASP A 264 2.04 16.55 3.32
N SER A 265 2.50 16.79 4.56
CA SER A 265 2.73 18.12 5.09
C SER A 265 3.92 18.16 6.08
N PRO A 266 5.14 17.76 5.65
CA PRO A 266 6.30 17.82 6.53
C PRO A 266 6.70 19.28 6.80
N ALA A 267 7.14 19.58 8.01
CA ALA A 267 7.67 20.91 8.35
C ALA A 267 8.96 21.21 7.57
N ASP A 268 9.83 20.23 7.43
CA ASP A 268 11.02 20.21 6.56
C ASP A 268 11.02 18.93 5.73
N PRO A 269 10.78 19.01 4.41
CA PRO A 269 10.73 17.83 3.55
C PRO A 269 12.01 17.00 3.53
N PHE A 270 13.18 17.63 3.62
CA PHE A 270 14.45 16.90 3.59
C PHE A 270 14.79 16.25 4.93
N ALA A 271 14.48 16.91 6.04
CA ALA A 271 14.62 16.30 7.36
C ALA A 271 13.69 15.08 7.50
N SER A 272 12.44 15.21 7.05
CA SER A 272 11.47 14.11 7.00
C SER A 272 11.96 12.96 6.11
N ALA A 273 12.47 13.26 4.92
CA ALA A 273 13.03 12.26 4.01
C ALA A 273 14.21 11.50 4.65
N LEU A 274 15.15 12.22 5.31
CA LEU A 274 16.29 11.61 5.98
C LEU A 274 15.88 10.71 7.15
N ALA A 275 14.97 11.17 8.00
CA ALA A 275 14.47 10.43 9.15
C ALA A 275 13.79 9.13 8.68
N SER A 276 12.88 9.23 7.72
CA SER A 276 12.12 8.10 7.17
C SER A 276 13.03 7.07 6.48
N TYR A 277 13.99 7.53 5.66
CA TYR A 277 14.99 6.64 5.05
C TYR A 277 15.84 5.92 6.08
N THR A 278 16.31 6.65 7.11
CA THR A 278 17.13 6.10 8.19
C THR A 278 16.40 4.97 8.91
N TYR A 279 15.11 5.14 9.19
CA TYR A 279 14.29 4.10 9.79
C TYR A 279 14.14 2.89 8.86
N LEU A 280 13.67 3.07 7.62
CA LEU A 280 13.39 1.98 6.70
C LEU A 280 14.63 1.18 6.31
N SER A 281 15.79 1.83 6.16
CA SER A 281 17.05 1.16 5.83
C SER A 281 17.55 0.20 6.91
N ARG A 282 17.14 0.44 8.17
CA ARG A 282 17.47 -0.40 9.34
C ARG A 282 16.38 -1.38 9.71
N LEU A 283 15.16 -1.17 9.19
CA LEU A 283 14.01 -2.03 9.51
C LEU A 283 14.28 -3.47 9.10
N ARG A 284 13.81 -4.37 9.96
CA ARG A 284 13.77 -5.82 9.73
C ARG A 284 12.38 -6.36 10.05
N TYR A 285 11.83 -7.21 9.19
CA TYR A 285 10.49 -7.78 9.29
C TYR A 285 10.45 -9.22 8.81
#